data_27714bebbf41b744e7e46ca72013b8c0
#
_entry.id   27714bebbf41b744e7e46ca72013b8c0
#
_cell.length_a   1.000
_cell.length_b   1.000
_cell.length_c   1.000
_cell.angle_alpha   90.00
_cell.angle_beta   90.00
_cell.angle_gamma   90.00
#
_symmetry.space_group_name_H-M   'P 1'
#
loop_
_entity.id
_entity.type
_entity.pdbx_description
1 polymer ?
#
loop_
_entity_poly.entity_id
_entity_poly.type
_entity_poly.pdbx_seq_one_letter_code
_entity_poly.pdbx_strand_id
1 'polypeptide(L)'
;MTVYTALGDSITLGVGDPIRAADRPANGGRAWRGWAALLAEGLLAPELHILAGNGACAAEIEADQLPRALALRPDVASVVFGINDTLRPGFHPDRFAAAAAHTVGSLRESGARVLTMRLPDAGWMLGLPAVLARPLARRTQQVNAVMDDVAERFGTLHFDAAGTPETYEKRMWAVDRLHPNERGHRLIARSFHALLAEAGQQVGDPPGAEPGNPAPTKLAEFAWMATKGTAWVVRRSTDMVPYLLSLAVKEMQSPERADSPPAELDRIAEPDRTAELDDAAGLLRI
;
A
#
# COMPACT_ATOMS: atom_id res chain seq x y z
N MET A 1 2.24 14.00 -24.66
CA MET A 1 2.73 12.74 -24.06
C MET A 1 2.96 13.04 -22.59
N THR A 2 2.40 12.28 -21.68
CA THR A 2 2.51 12.49 -20.22
C THR A 2 3.55 11.53 -19.65
N VAL A 3 4.66 12.04 -19.16
CA VAL A 3 5.68 11.21 -18.47
C VAL A 3 5.20 10.94 -17.05
N TYR A 4 4.92 9.67 -16.73
CA TYR A 4 4.51 9.25 -15.41
C TYR A 4 5.58 8.35 -14.77
N THR A 5 6.11 8.76 -13.61
CA THR A 5 7.05 7.98 -12.83
C THR A 5 6.42 7.53 -11.52
N ALA A 6 6.57 6.23 -11.18
CA ALA A 6 6.06 5.65 -9.96
C ALA A 6 7.21 5.18 -9.07
N LEU A 7 7.40 5.88 -7.95
CA LEU A 7 8.38 5.58 -6.91
C LEU A 7 7.67 4.85 -5.74
N GLY A 8 8.39 3.99 -5.07
CA GLY A 8 7.85 3.30 -3.91
C GLY A 8 8.44 1.91 -3.72
N ASP A 9 7.63 1.06 -3.11
CA ASP A 9 8.00 -0.31 -2.72
C ASP A 9 7.26 -1.40 -3.53
N SER A 10 7.08 -2.57 -2.93
CA SER A 10 6.39 -3.71 -3.55
C SER A 10 4.93 -3.42 -3.93
N ILE A 11 4.24 -2.52 -3.22
CA ILE A 11 2.86 -2.12 -3.55
C ILE A 11 2.87 -1.36 -4.88
N THR A 12 3.83 -0.47 -5.08
CA THR A 12 3.98 0.28 -6.34
C THR A 12 4.49 -0.61 -7.48
N LEU A 13 5.30 -1.63 -7.20
CA LEU A 13 5.66 -2.68 -8.17
C LEU A 13 4.45 -3.48 -8.66
N GLY A 14 3.35 -3.48 -7.89
CA GLY A 14 2.14 -4.21 -8.23
C GLY A 14 2.07 -5.63 -7.67
N VAL A 15 2.89 -5.96 -6.68
CA VAL A 15 2.85 -7.28 -6.02
C VAL A 15 1.45 -7.57 -5.52
N GLY A 16 0.92 -8.74 -5.87
CA GLY A 16 -0.47 -9.14 -5.58
C GLY A 16 -1.42 -9.09 -6.80
N ASP A 17 -1.03 -8.39 -7.89
CA ASP A 17 -1.77 -8.35 -9.17
C ASP A 17 -0.93 -9.00 -10.30
N PRO A 18 -0.91 -10.35 -10.42
CA PRO A 18 -0.06 -11.04 -11.38
C PRO A 18 -0.56 -10.84 -12.81
N ILE A 19 0.36 -10.53 -13.72
CA ILE A 19 0.10 -10.60 -15.16
C ILE A 19 -0.02 -12.08 -15.55
N ARG A 20 -1.07 -12.47 -16.27
CA ARG A 20 -1.25 -13.84 -16.76
C ARG A 20 -0.06 -14.27 -17.62
N ALA A 21 0.30 -15.53 -17.54
CA ALA A 21 1.42 -16.04 -18.32
C ALA A 21 1.25 -15.83 -19.84
N ALA A 22 0.01 -15.91 -20.33
CA ALA A 22 -0.32 -15.66 -21.74
C ALA A 22 -0.16 -14.20 -22.17
N ASP A 23 -0.27 -13.26 -21.23
CA ASP A 23 -0.21 -11.81 -21.48
C ASP A 23 1.19 -11.24 -21.21
N ARG A 24 2.14 -12.08 -20.77
CA ARG A 24 3.52 -11.65 -20.53
C ARG A 24 4.30 -11.60 -21.86
N PRO A 25 5.07 -10.53 -22.08
CA PRO A 25 5.96 -10.48 -23.23
C PRO A 25 6.96 -11.65 -23.23
N ALA A 26 7.20 -12.25 -24.37
CA ALA A 26 8.11 -13.41 -24.53
C ALA A 26 9.56 -13.11 -24.11
N ASN A 27 9.96 -11.84 -24.09
CA ASN A 27 11.28 -11.36 -23.70
C ASN A 27 11.45 -11.08 -22.20
N GLY A 28 10.51 -11.51 -21.35
CA GLY A 28 10.60 -11.35 -19.90
C GLY A 28 10.17 -9.97 -19.39
N GLY A 29 8.92 -9.63 -19.54
CA GLY A 29 8.31 -8.42 -18.97
C GLY A 29 8.07 -8.50 -17.45
N ARG A 30 7.45 -7.45 -16.90
CA ARG A 30 7.05 -7.39 -15.48
C ARG A 30 6.17 -8.58 -15.10
N ALA A 31 6.37 -9.09 -13.89
CA ALA A 31 5.55 -10.16 -13.34
C ALA A 31 4.19 -9.67 -12.84
N TRP A 32 4.10 -8.39 -12.49
CA TRP A 32 2.98 -7.74 -11.83
C TRP A 32 2.50 -6.54 -12.65
N ARG A 33 1.18 -6.30 -12.69
CA ARG A 33 0.59 -5.11 -13.30
C ARG A 33 0.55 -3.98 -12.29
N GLY A 34 -0.30 -4.10 -11.26
CA GLY A 34 -0.43 -3.17 -10.15
C GLY A 34 -1.10 -1.84 -10.49
N TRP A 35 -1.34 -1.06 -9.45
CA TRP A 35 -2.08 0.20 -9.53
C TRP A 35 -1.40 1.27 -10.40
N ALA A 36 -0.06 1.32 -10.44
CA ALA A 36 0.65 2.31 -11.24
C ALA A 36 0.44 2.10 -12.75
N ALA A 37 0.44 0.83 -13.20
CA ALA A 37 0.12 0.52 -14.59
C ALA A 37 -1.36 0.75 -14.90
N LEU A 38 -2.26 0.38 -13.97
CA LEU A 38 -3.69 0.65 -14.11
C LEU A 38 -3.99 2.15 -14.18
N LEU A 39 -3.33 2.97 -13.36
CA LEU A 39 -3.45 4.43 -13.43
C LEU A 39 -2.97 4.95 -14.78
N ALA A 40 -1.83 4.46 -15.26
CA ALA A 40 -1.30 4.86 -16.57
C ALA A 40 -2.29 4.59 -17.72
N GLU A 41 -3.04 3.47 -17.66
CA GLU A 41 -4.10 3.17 -18.66
C GLU A 41 -5.17 4.27 -18.70
N GLY A 42 -5.43 4.96 -17.59
CA GLY A 42 -6.37 6.09 -17.47
C GLY A 42 -5.76 7.47 -17.79
N LEU A 43 -4.48 7.56 -18.13
CA LEU A 43 -3.82 8.81 -18.51
C LEU A 43 -3.81 8.97 -20.05
N LEU A 44 -3.78 10.21 -20.53
CA LEU A 44 -3.68 10.49 -21.96
C LEU A 44 -2.23 10.33 -22.45
N ALA A 45 -2.00 9.40 -23.37
CA ALA A 45 -0.71 9.11 -23.99
C ALA A 45 0.44 8.99 -22.96
N PRO A 46 0.36 8.07 -21.98
CA PRO A 46 1.34 7.95 -20.92
C PRO A 46 2.64 7.28 -21.38
N GLU A 47 3.77 7.80 -20.89
CA GLU A 47 5.04 7.09 -20.84
C GLU A 47 5.30 6.71 -19.38
N LEU A 48 5.11 5.43 -19.05
CA LEU A 48 5.18 4.93 -17.68
C LEU A 48 6.56 4.39 -17.32
N HIS A 49 7.14 4.91 -16.24
CA HIS A 49 8.37 4.42 -15.61
C HIS A 49 8.08 3.99 -14.17
N ILE A 50 8.15 2.69 -13.87
CA ILE A 50 8.07 2.17 -12.51
C ILE A 50 9.49 1.99 -11.98
N LEU A 51 9.88 2.84 -11.03
CA LEU A 51 11.21 2.85 -10.41
C LEU A 51 11.21 2.10 -9.07
N ALA A 52 10.04 1.68 -8.61
CA ALA A 52 9.81 1.04 -7.33
C ALA A 52 10.67 -0.20 -7.10
N GLY A 53 11.04 -0.45 -5.84
CA GLY A 53 11.85 -1.58 -5.41
C GLY A 53 11.15 -2.44 -4.36
N ASN A 54 11.30 -3.77 -4.45
CA ASN A 54 10.67 -4.66 -3.46
C ASN A 54 11.29 -4.48 -2.07
N GLY A 55 10.47 -4.13 -1.08
CA GLY A 55 10.91 -3.90 0.31
C GLY A 55 11.63 -2.58 0.53
N ALA A 56 11.61 -1.66 -0.43
CA ALA A 56 12.28 -0.37 -0.32
C ALA A 56 11.71 0.47 0.84
N CYS A 57 12.60 1.13 1.57
CA CYS A 57 12.31 2.11 2.61
C CYS A 57 12.55 3.53 2.09
N ALA A 58 12.09 4.54 2.84
CA ALA A 58 12.20 5.94 2.47
C ALA A 58 13.61 6.36 2.05
N ALA A 59 14.63 5.97 2.80
CA ALA A 59 16.02 6.31 2.50
C ALA A 59 16.54 5.68 1.18
N GLU A 60 16.09 4.47 0.85
CA GLU A 60 16.45 3.80 -0.41
C GLU A 60 15.74 4.46 -1.60
N ILE A 61 14.50 4.90 -1.40
CA ILE A 61 13.73 5.63 -2.42
C ILE A 61 14.37 6.98 -2.71
N GLU A 62 14.73 7.72 -1.66
CA GLU A 62 15.44 8.99 -1.77
C GLU A 62 16.79 8.85 -2.49
N ALA A 63 17.60 7.85 -2.10
CA ALA A 63 18.96 7.72 -2.60
C ALA A 63 19.05 7.16 -4.03
N ASP A 64 18.15 6.24 -4.40
CA ASP A 64 18.23 5.48 -5.66
C ASP A 64 17.12 5.85 -6.66
N GLN A 65 15.85 5.93 -6.20
CA GLN A 65 14.73 6.14 -7.10
C GLN A 65 14.54 7.61 -7.49
N LEU A 66 14.71 8.54 -6.54
CA LEU A 66 14.52 9.97 -6.79
C LEU A 66 15.44 10.53 -7.88
N PRO A 67 16.78 10.31 -7.87
CA PRO A 67 17.63 10.81 -8.95
C PRO A 67 17.24 10.32 -10.34
N ARG A 68 16.80 9.06 -10.42
CA ARG A 68 16.30 8.47 -11.67
C ARG A 68 15.00 9.09 -12.12
N ALA A 69 14.08 9.35 -11.18
CA ALA A 69 12.82 10.02 -11.48
C ALA A 69 13.04 11.45 -12.00
N LEU A 70 13.91 12.24 -11.35
CA LEU A 70 14.24 13.60 -11.77
C LEU A 70 14.88 13.63 -13.16
N ALA A 71 15.71 12.66 -13.50
CA ALA A 71 16.32 12.54 -14.83
C ALA A 71 15.26 12.33 -15.95
N LEU A 72 14.12 11.71 -15.63
CA LEU A 72 13.00 11.50 -16.55
C LEU A 72 12.11 12.73 -16.71
N ARG A 73 12.26 13.75 -15.87
CA ARG A 73 11.44 14.98 -15.87
C ARG A 73 9.93 14.70 -15.94
N PRO A 74 9.35 14.04 -14.93
CA PRO A 74 7.98 13.60 -14.96
C PRO A 74 6.98 14.77 -14.95
N ASP A 75 5.89 14.64 -15.71
CA ASP A 75 4.70 15.49 -15.58
C ASP A 75 3.87 15.07 -14.35
N VAL A 76 3.82 13.75 -14.10
CA VAL A 76 3.15 13.12 -12.95
C VAL A 76 4.14 12.19 -12.27
N ALA A 77 4.24 12.30 -10.95
CA ALA A 77 5.01 11.36 -10.12
C ALA A 77 4.13 10.82 -9.00
N SER A 78 4.28 9.56 -8.66
CA SER A 78 3.66 8.98 -7.46
C SER A 78 4.72 8.47 -6.49
N VAL A 79 4.50 8.71 -5.21
CA VAL A 79 5.41 8.30 -4.14
C VAL A 79 4.60 7.62 -3.05
N VAL A 80 4.60 6.26 -3.04
CA VAL A 80 3.85 5.43 -2.09
C VAL A 80 4.82 4.51 -1.37
N PHE A 81 5.03 4.74 -0.08
CA PHE A 81 6.01 4.05 0.75
C PHE A 81 5.73 4.22 2.25
N GLY A 82 6.53 3.59 3.09
CA GLY A 82 6.49 3.73 4.54
C GLY A 82 6.11 2.45 5.28
N ILE A 83 5.40 1.53 4.65
CA ILE A 83 5.05 0.26 5.30
C ILE A 83 6.30 -0.54 5.69
N ASN A 84 7.32 -0.59 4.84
CA ASN A 84 8.57 -1.28 5.14
C ASN A 84 9.35 -0.58 6.27
N ASP A 85 9.31 0.75 6.32
CA ASP A 85 9.91 1.52 7.40
C ASP A 85 9.29 1.14 8.76
N THR A 86 7.95 1.04 8.82
CA THR A 86 7.25 0.64 10.07
C THR A 86 7.62 -0.76 10.54
N LEU A 87 7.93 -1.67 9.62
CA LEU A 87 8.24 -3.07 9.87
C LEU A 87 9.70 -3.33 10.22
N ARG A 88 10.61 -2.34 10.05
CA ARG A 88 12.04 -2.53 10.30
C ARG A 88 12.45 -2.10 11.71
N PRO A 89 13.47 -2.81 12.31
CA PRO A 89 14.17 -2.30 13.48
C PRO A 89 14.81 -0.94 13.16
N GLY A 90 14.73 0.01 14.10
CA GLY A 90 15.36 1.33 13.89
C GLY A 90 14.53 2.31 13.08
N PHE A 91 13.22 2.13 12.98
CA PHE A 91 12.34 3.17 12.48
C PHE A 91 12.48 4.46 13.27
N HIS A 92 12.78 5.55 12.59
CA HIS A 92 12.93 6.89 13.14
C HIS A 92 12.02 7.86 12.37
N PRO A 93 10.95 8.38 12.98
CA PRO A 93 10.01 9.29 12.31
C PRO A 93 10.70 10.50 11.68
N ASP A 94 11.68 11.12 12.36
CA ASP A 94 12.39 12.30 11.84
C ASP A 94 13.20 11.99 10.57
N ARG A 95 13.86 10.83 10.51
CA ARG A 95 14.59 10.40 9.31
C ARG A 95 13.63 10.08 8.15
N PHE A 96 12.51 9.43 8.47
CA PHE A 96 11.46 9.20 7.51
C PHE A 96 10.90 10.52 6.97
N ALA A 97 10.63 11.49 7.87
CA ALA A 97 10.15 12.82 7.51
C ALA A 97 11.13 13.56 6.58
N ALA A 98 12.44 13.54 6.90
CA ALA A 98 13.45 14.17 6.07
C ALA A 98 13.49 13.58 4.66
N ALA A 99 13.54 12.25 4.53
CA ALA A 99 13.57 11.56 3.25
C ALA A 99 12.27 11.77 2.44
N ALA A 100 11.11 11.73 3.10
CA ALA A 100 9.82 11.98 2.47
C ALA A 100 9.71 13.42 1.95
N ALA A 101 10.07 14.40 2.78
CA ALA A 101 10.03 15.81 2.40
C ALA A 101 11.00 16.12 1.25
N HIS A 102 12.22 15.58 1.29
CA HIS A 102 13.19 15.77 0.21
C HIS A 102 12.72 15.11 -1.08
N THR A 103 12.21 13.86 -1.02
CA THR A 103 11.73 13.16 -2.21
C THR A 103 10.55 13.88 -2.86
N VAL A 104 9.54 14.21 -2.09
CA VAL A 104 8.32 14.87 -2.60
C VAL A 104 8.62 16.30 -3.03
N GLY A 105 9.38 17.04 -2.22
CA GLY A 105 9.78 18.42 -2.51
C GLY A 105 10.53 18.54 -3.83
N SER A 106 11.57 17.72 -4.04
CA SER A 106 12.36 17.73 -5.27
C SER A 106 11.52 17.40 -6.51
N LEU A 107 10.58 16.45 -6.42
CA LEU A 107 9.66 16.15 -7.51
C LEU A 107 8.71 17.33 -7.80
N ARG A 108 8.20 18.00 -6.76
CA ARG A 108 7.37 19.20 -6.92
C ARG A 108 8.15 20.35 -7.51
N GLU A 109 9.37 20.58 -7.07
CA GLU A 109 10.27 21.61 -7.60
C GLU A 109 10.65 21.36 -9.07
N SER A 110 10.73 20.09 -9.50
CA SER A 110 10.92 19.74 -10.90
C SER A 110 9.70 20.02 -11.79
N GLY A 111 8.57 20.43 -11.20
CA GLY A 111 7.32 20.74 -11.91
C GLY A 111 6.32 19.56 -11.94
N ALA A 112 6.65 18.41 -11.39
CA ALA A 112 5.76 17.26 -11.40
C ALA A 112 4.51 17.48 -10.53
N ARG A 113 3.38 16.96 -10.98
CA ARG A 113 2.21 16.76 -10.15
C ARG A 113 2.41 15.48 -9.32
N VAL A 114 2.49 15.61 -8.00
CA VAL A 114 2.86 14.49 -7.13
C VAL A 114 1.64 13.88 -6.45
N LEU A 115 1.56 12.56 -6.51
CA LEU A 115 0.56 11.72 -5.86
C LEU A 115 1.18 11.06 -4.62
N THR A 116 0.52 11.14 -3.48
CA THR A 116 0.93 10.51 -2.22
C THR A 116 -0.25 9.78 -1.57
N MET A 117 0.00 8.95 -0.56
CA MET A 117 -1.06 8.14 0.06
C MET A 117 -0.83 7.98 1.56
N ARG A 118 -1.90 8.08 2.36
CA ARG A 118 -1.93 7.55 3.72
C ARG A 118 -2.05 6.04 3.68
N LEU A 119 -1.27 5.37 4.51
CA LEU A 119 -1.27 3.91 4.60
C LEU A 119 -2.38 3.42 5.54
N PRO A 120 -3.10 2.35 5.19
CA PRO A 120 -4.03 1.70 6.12
C PRO A 120 -3.27 1.05 7.28
N ASP A 121 -3.98 0.77 8.39
CA ASP A 121 -3.40 0.12 9.56
C ASP A 121 -2.90 -1.29 9.23
N ALA A 122 -1.58 -1.44 9.21
CA ALA A 122 -0.92 -2.70 8.90
C ALA A 122 -1.18 -3.79 9.95
N GLY A 123 -1.37 -3.43 11.21
CA GLY A 123 -1.69 -4.38 12.29
C GLY A 123 -3.06 -5.01 12.08
N TRP A 124 -4.03 -4.19 11.68
CA TRP A 124 -5.39 -4.67 11.35
C TRP A 124 -5.38 -5.52 10.08
N MET A 125 -4.74 -5.05 9.03
CA MET A 125 -4.64 -5.77 7.75
C MET A 125 -4.05 -7.18 7.91
N LEU A 126 -2.97 -7.30 8.68
CA LEU A 126 -2.31 -8.57 8.97
C LEU A 126 -3.12 -9.45 9.91
N GLY A 127 -4.17 -8.94 10.56
CA GLY A 127 -4.96 -9.65 11.55
C GLY A 127 -4.14 -10.04 12.78
N LEU A 128 -3.22 -9.19 13.20
CA LEU A 128 -2.36 -9.45 14.35
C LEU A 128 -3.14 -9.35 15.66
N PRO A 129 -2.76 -10.16 16.68
CA PRO A 129 -3.25 -9.95 18.04
C PRO A 129 -2.98 -8.51 18.49
N ALA A 130 -3.89 -7.93 19.30
CA ALA A 130 -3.83 -6.52 19.71
C ALA A 130 -2.46 -6.08 20.28
N VAL A 131 -1.79 -6.97 21.04
CA VAL A 131 -0.46 -6.73 21.61
C VAL A 131 0.60 -6.44 20.54
N LEU A 132 0.51 -7.07 19.38
CA LEU A 132 1.44 -6.87 18.25
C LEU A 132 0.92 -5.81 17.26
N ALA A 133 -0.41 -5.67 17.14
CA ALA A 133 -1.03 -4.72 16.25
C ALA A 133 -0.80 -3.27 16.71
N ARG A 134 -0.96 -2.98 18.02
CA ARG A 134 -0.85 -1.62 18.58
C ARG A 134 0.48 -0.92 18.26
N PRO A 135 1.66 -1.51 18.53
CA PRO A 135 2.94 -0.88 18.19
C PRO A 135 3.07 -0.58 16.69
N LEU A 136 2.56 -1.47 15.85
CA LEU A 136 2.60 -1.30 14.40
C LEU A 136 1.65 -0.19 13.94
N ALA A 137 0.43 -0.15 14.49
CA ALA A 137 -0.55 0.89 14.26
C ALA A 137 0.01 2.28 14.59
N ARG A 138 0.68 2.44 15.75
CA ARG A 138 1.32 3.70 16.13
C ARG A 138 2.39 4.14 15.14
N ARG A 139 3.21 3.23 14.64
CA ARG A 139 4.21 3.57 13.62
C ARG A 139 3.56 3.96 12.30
N THR A 140 2.51 3.25 11.89
CA THR A 140 1.73 3.62 10.71
C THR A 140 1.10 5.02 10.88
N GLN A 141 0.57 5.35 12.06
CA GLN A 141 0.08 6.69 12.37
C GLN A 141 1.18 7.75 12.29
N GLN A 142 2.40 7.47 12.78
CA GLN A 142 3.54 8.38 12.66
C GLN A 142 3.93 8.61 11.19
N VAL A 143 3.96 7.54 10.38
CA VAL A 143 4.20 7.65 8.93
C VAL A 143 3.10 8.47 8.28
N ASN A 144 1.84 8.23 8.59
CA ASN A 144 0.71 8.96 8.03
C ASN A 144 0.76 10.45 8.41
N ALA A 145 1.04 10.77 9.68
CA ALA A 145 1.18 12.17 10.12
C ALA A 145 2.28 12.91 9.34
N VAL A 146 3.42 12.26 9.11
CA VAL A 146 4.49 12.83 8.26
C VAL A 146 4.00 13.01 6.81
N MET A 147 3.28 12.04 6.26
CA MET A 147 2.81 12.13 4.88
C MET A 147 1.69 13.18 4.72
N ASP A 148 0.89 13.41 5.75
CA ASP A 148 -0.10 14.49 5.80
C ASP A 148 0.61 15.85 5.78
N ASP A 149 1.63 16.07 6.63
CA ASP A 149 2.44 17.29 6.66
C ASP A 149 3.14 17.55 5.31
N VAL A 150 3.72 16.51 4.72
CA VAL A 150 4.36 16.56 3.41
C VAL A 150 3.35 16.90 2.33
N ALA A 151 2.16 16.31 2.37
CA ALA A 151 1.11 16.56 1.42
C ALA A 151 0.60 18.00 1.49
N GLU A 152 0.37 18.52 2.69
CA GLU A 152 -0.04 19.91 2.91
C GLU A 152 1.06 20.88 2.46
N ARG A 153 2.30 20.66 2.90
CA ARG A 153 3.44 21.53 2.62
C ARG A 153 3.74 21.68 1.12
N PHE A 154 3.68 20.58 0.37
CA PHE A 154 4.05 20.56 -1.05
C PHE A 154 2.85 20.55 -1.99
N GLY A 155 1.62 20.57 -1.49
CA GLY A 155 0.40 20.58 -2.29
C GLY A 155 0.29 19.34 -3.18
N THR A 156 0.46 18.14 -2.60
CA THR A 156 0.32 16.89 -3.35
C THR A 156 -1.14 16.47 -3.47
N LEU A 157 -1.45 15.62 -4.44
CA LEU A 157 -2.73 14.93 -4.50
C LEU A 157 -2.65 13.70 -3.59
N HIS A 158 -3.30 13.78 -2.44
CA HIS A 158 -3.11 12.85 -1.34
C HIS A 158 -4.33 11.93 -1.15
N PHE A 159 -4.16 10.64 -1.40
CA PHE A 159 -5.21 9.64 -1.21
C PHE A 159 -5.25 9.15 0.24
N ASP A 160 -6.38 9.33 0.93
CA ASP A 160 -6.59 8.80 2.28
C ASP A 160 -7.06 7.33 2.23
N ALA A 161 -6.13 6.40 2.01
CA ALA A 161 -6.44 4.98 2.06
C ALA A 161 -6.71 4.48 3.49
N ALA A 162 -6.19 5.18 4.51
CA ALA A 162 -6.46 4.86 5.92
C ALA A 162 -7.91 5.15 6.31
N GLY A 163 -8.50 6.23 5.80
CA GLY A 163 -9.90 6.60 6.05
C GLY A 163 -10.89 6.00 5.05
N THR A 164 -10.43 5.19 4.08
CA THR A 164 -11.29 4.56 3.06
C THR A 164 -11.73 3.16 3.54
N PRO A 165 -13.05 2.95 3.88
CA PRO A 165 -13.53 1.70 4.46
C PRO A 165 -13.24 0.46 3.60
N GLU A 166 -13.36 0.57 2.28
CA GLU A 166 -13.11 -0.50 1.33
C GLU A 166 -11.69 -1.06 1.44
N THR A 167 -10.73 -0.23 1.84
CA THR A 167 -9.32 -0.64 2.02
C THR A 167 -9.20 -1.73 3.09
N TYR A 168 -10.11 -1.79 4.05
CA TYR A 168 -10.09 -2.78 5.13
C TYR A 168 -10.84 -4.07 4.81
N GLU A 169 -11.48 -4.16 3.65
CA GLU A 169 -12.16 -5.38 3.24
C GLU A 169 -11.15 -6.47 2.85
N LYS A 170 -11.32 -7.68 3.41
CA LYS A 170 -10.43 -8.83 3.12
C LYS A 170 -10.29 -9.13 1.62
N ARG A 171 -11.36 -8.87 0.83
CA ARG A 171 -11.37 -9.10 -0.62
C ARG A 171 -10.45 -8.16 -1.41
N MET A 172 -9.88 -7.12 -0.77
CA MET A 172 -8.93 -6.18 -1.40
C MET A 172 -7.48 -6.65 -1.30
N TRP A 173 -7.21 -7.68 -0.51
CA TRP A 173 -5.86 -8.10 -0.18
C TRP A 173 -5.53 -9.48 -0.76
N ALA A 174 -4.26 -9.65 -1.10
CA ALA A 174 -3.72 -10.96 -1.45
C ALA A 174 -3.68 -11.89 -0.22
N VAL A 175 -3.36 -13.16 -0.43
CA VAL A 175 -3.34 -14.17 0.64
C VAL A 175 -2.42 -13.80 1.80
N ASP A 176 -1.34 -13.09 1.52
CA ASP A 176 -0.38 -12.60 2.52
C ASP A 176 -0.89 -11.41 3.35
N ARG A 177 -2.02 -10.83 2.98
CA ARG A 177 -2.66 -9.66 3.61
C ARG A 177 -1.73 -8.43 3.79
N LEU A 178 -0.61 -8.43 3.11
CA LEU A 178 0.33 -7.31 3.08
C LEU A 178 0.25 -6.54 1.76
N HIS A 179 -0.01 -7.26 0.68
CA HIS A 179 -0.11 -6.66 -0.65
C HIS A 179 -1.56 -6.61 -1.11
N PRO A 180 -1.99 -5.52 -1.74
CA PRO A 180 -3.28 -5.47 -2.41
C PRO A 180 -3.35 -6.55 -3.50
N ASN A 181 -4.50 -7.18 -3.67
CA ASN A 181 -4.77 -7.97 -4.87
C ASN A 181 -5.23 -7.07 -6.03
N GLU A 182 -5.66 -7.63 -7.14
CA GLU A 182 -6.13 -6.85 -8.29
C GLU A 182 -7.24 -5.83 -7.91
N ARG A 183 -8.18 -6.19 -7.01
CA ARG A 183 -9.23 -5.26 -6.55
C ARG A 183 -8.64 -4.09 -5.75
N GLY A 184 -7.73 -4.37 -4.83
CA GLY A 184 -7.06 -3.34 -4.05
C GLY A 184 -6.20 -2.43 -4.93
N HIS A 185 -5.48 -2.99 -5.90
CA HIS A 185 -4.74 -2.18 -6.87
C HIS A 185 -5.66 -1.31 -7.74
N ARG A 186 -6.82 -1.80 -8.16
CA ARG A 186 -7.81 -1.00 -8.89
C ARG A 186 -8.40 0.11 -8.03
N LEU A 187 -8.66 -0.12 -6.74
CA LEU A 187 -9.09 0.91 -5.81
C LEU A 187 -8.07 2.06 -5.76
N ILE A 188 -6.79 1.76 -5.52
CA ILE A 188 -5.72 2.77 -5.47
C ILE A 188 -5.64 3.54 -6.81
N ALA A 189 -5.64 2.85 -7.94
CA ALA A 189 -5.55 3.47 -9.25
C ALA A 189 -6.73 4.41 -9.53
N ARG A 190 -7.95 4.00 -9.20
CA ARG A 190 -9.16 4.81 -9.37
C ARG A 190 -9.17 6.03 -8.46
N SER A 191 -8.72 5.88 -7.21
CA SER A 191 -8.63 7.01 -6.26
C SER A 191 -7.63 8.06 -6.76
N PHE A 192 -6.46 7.65 -7.22
CA PHE A 192 -5.50 8.59 -7.81
C PHE A 192 -5.99 9.20 -9.13
N HIS A 193 -6.68 8.42 -9.97
CA HIS A 193 -7.29 8.94 -11.20
C HIS A 193 -8.32 10.03 -10.89
N ALA A 194 -9.19 9.82 -9.90
CA ALA A 194 -10.17 10.81 -9.47
C ALA A 194 -9.50 12.09 -8.97
N LEU A 195 -8.48 11.98 -8.11
CA LEU A 195 -7.71 13.13 -7.62
C LEU A 195 -7.04 13.92 -8.76
N LEU A 196 -6.50 13.24 -9.76
CA LEU A 196 -5.93 13.91 -10.95
C LEU A 196 -7.01 14.65 -11.74
N ALA A 197 -8.16 14.03 -11.97
CA ALA A 197 -9.27 14.65 -12.67
C ALA A 197 -9.82 15.88 -11.92
N GLU A 198 -10.02 15.77 -10.62
CA GLU A 198 -10.46 16.87 -9.73
C GLU A 198 -9.46 18.04 -9.73
N ALA A 199 -8.16 17.74 -9.83
CA ALA A 199 -7.10 18.74 -9.93
C ALA A 199 -6.96 19.33 -11.35
N GLY A 200 -7.89 19.04 -12.26
CA GLY A 200 -7.90 19.57 -13.62
C GLY A 200 -6.87 18.95 -14.58
N GLN A 201 -6.30 17.78 -14.22
CA GLN A 201 -5.50 17.02 -15.18
C GLN A 201 -6.41 16.44 -16.25
N GLN A 202 -6.03 16.59 -17.51
CA GLN A 202 -6.73 15.86 -18.57
C GLN A 202 -6.41 14.38 -18.46
N VAL A 203 -7.44 13.57 -18.22
CA VAL A 203 -7.36 12.11 -18.06
C VAL A 203 -8.32 11.44 -19.04
N GLY A 204 -8.08 10.19 -19.36
CA GLY A 204 -9.01 9.32 -20.08
C GLY A 204 -10.02 8.68 -19.13
N ASP A 205 -10.60 7.55 -19.54
CA ASP A 205 -11.54 6.80 -18.72
C ASP A 205 -10.86 6.22 -17.48
N PRO A 206 -11.54 6.21 -16.31
CA PRO A 206 -10.97 5.62 -15.11
C PRO A 206 -10.76 4.11 -15.28
N PRO A 207 -9.74 3.53 -14.63
CA PRO A 207 -9.57 2.08 -14.59
C PRO A 207 -10.85 1.37 -14.14
N GLY A 208 -11.22 0.27 -14.79
CA GLY A 208 -12.41 -0.51 -14.40
C GLY A 208 -12.35 -0.97 -12.94
N ALA A 209 -13.49 -0.97 -12.25
CA ALA A 209 -13.58 -1.37 -10.83
C ALA A 209 -13.42 -2.89 -10.64
N GLU A 210 -13.98 -3.66 -11.57
CA GLU A 210 -13.98 -5.13 -11.46
C GLU A 210 -12.67 -5.75 -11.94
N PRO A 211 -12.17 -6.81 -11.25
CA PRO A 211 -10.97 -7.50 -11.66
C PRO A 211 -11.16 -8.21 -12.99
N GLY A 212 -10.13 -8.15 -13.83
CA GLY A 212 -10.08 -8.90 -15.09
C GLY A 212 -9.64 -10.35 -14.90
N ASN A 213 -8.96 -10.67 -13.79
CA ASN A 213 -8.55 -12.02 -13.46
C ASN A 213 -9.62 -12.74 -12.62
N PRO A 214 -9.86 -14.03 -12.85
CA PRO A 214 -10.71 -14.81 -11.96
C PRO A 214 -10.10 -14.85 -10.55
N ALA A 215 -10.95 -14.84 -9.53
CA ALA A 215 -10.48 -15.00 -8.15
C ALA A 215 -9.68 -16.31 -8.03
N PRO A 216 -8.58 -16.32 -7.26
CA PRO A 216 -7.83 -17.54 -7.03
C PRO A 216 -8.76 -18.59 -6.37
N THR A 217 -8.64 -19.83 -6.79
CA THR A 217 -9.39 -20.92 -6.16
C THR A 217 -8.83 -21.19 -4.76
N LYS A 218 -9.65 -21.68 -3.83
CA LYS A 218 -9.19 -22.09 -2.48
C LYS A 218 -8.00 -23.05 -2.52
N LEU A 219 -7.96 -23.93 -3.52
CA LEU A 219 -6.85 -24.84 -3.74
C LEU A 219 -5.56 -24.10 -4.16
N ALA A 220 -5.68 -23.10 -5.02
CA ALA A 220 -4.54 -22.27 -5.43
C ALA A 220 -4.01 -21.42 -4.27
N GLU A 221 -4.90 -20.88 -3.42
CA GLU A 221 -4.53 -20.17 -2.19
C GLU A 221 -3.81 -21.11 -1.22
N PHE A 222 -4.32 -22.32 -1.01
CA PHE A 222 -3.68 -23.32 -0.15
C PHE A 222 -2.32 -23.76 -0.71
N ALA A 223 -2.21 -24.03 -2.00
CA ALA A 223 -0.95 -24.39 -2.64
C ALA A 223 0.09 -23.26 -2.54
N TRP A 224 -0.35 -22.01 -2.70
CA TRP A 224 0.52 -20.85 -2.50
C TRP A 224 1.00 -20.74 -1.05
N MET A 225 0.08 -20.87 -0.07
CA MET A 225 0.43 -20.88 1.36
C MET A 225 1.41 -22.01 1.70
N ALA A 226 1.17 -23.22 1.19
CA ALA A 226 2.02 -24.39 1.48
C ALA A 226 3.43 -24.28 0.85
N THR A 227 3.61 -23.51 -0.20
CA THR A 227 4.89 -23.41 -0.93
C THR A 227 5.58 -22.06 -0.71
N LYS A 228 5.08 -21.01 -1.35
CA LYS A 228 5.68 -19.68 -1.32
C LYS A 228 5.34 -18.90 -0.05
N GLY A 229 4.12 -19.06 0.45
CA GLY A 229 3.65 -18.41 1.67
C GLY A 229 4.41 -18.88 2.90
N THR A 230 4.63 -20.19 3.05
CA THR A 230 5.40 -20.74 4.18
C THR A 230 6.85 -20.23 4.17
N ALA A 231 7.51 -20.22 3.03
CA ALA A 231 8.87 -19.70 2.93
C ALA A 231 8.94 -18.20 3.23
N TRP A 232 7.91 -17.43 2.83
CA TRP A 232 7.80 -16.01 3.14
C TRP A 232 7.52 -15.80 4.64
N VAL A 233 6.56 -16.53 5.21
CA VAL A 233 6.24 -16.47 6.65
C VAL A 233 7.44 -16.85 7.50
N VAL A 234 8.15 -17.92 7.18
CA VAL A 234 9.37 -18.33 7.91
C VAL A 234 10.43 -17.24 7.85
N ARG A 235 10.70 -16.66 6.68
CA ARG A 235 11.69 -15.59 6.53
C ARG A 235 11.26 -14.32 7.29
N ARG A 236 9.97 -13.99 7.31
CA ARG A 236 9.45 -12.84 8.07
C ARG A 236 9.31 -13.14 9.57
N SER A 237 9.04 -14.39 9.93
CA SER A 237 8.97 -14.79 11.35
C SER A 237 10.31 -14.67 12.06
N THR A 238 11.42 -14.90 11.36
CA THR A 238 12.77 -14.76 11.94
C THR A 238 13.16 -13.31 12.17
N ASP A 239 12.67 -12.38 11.35
CA ASP A 239 13.06 -10.96 11.40
C ASP A 239 11.99 -10.09 12.08
N MET A 240 10.74 -10.22 11.65
CA MET A 240 9.64 -9.34 12.05
C MET A 240 9.03 -9.73 13.40
N VAL A 241 8.80 -11.03 13.65
CA VAL A 241 8.11 -11.46 14.88
C VAL A 241 8.92 -11.19 16.14
N PRO A 242 10.23 -11.52 16.24
CA PRO A 242 11.03 -11.13 17.39
C PRO A 242 11.05 -9.64 17.61
N TYR A 243 11.07 -8.88 16.52
CA TYR A 243 11.06 -7.43 16.59
C TYR A 243 9.71 -6.88 17.09
N LEU A 244 8.57 -7.33 16.57
CA LEU A 244 7.25 -6.95 17.06
C LEU A 244 7.05 -7.32 18.52
N LEU A 245 7.54 -8.49 18.95
CA LEU A 245 7.56 -8.88 20.37
C LEU A 245 8.39 -7.91 21.21
N SER A 246 9.57 -7.52 20.72
CA SER A 246 10.41 -6.53 21.43
C SER A 246 9.72 -5.16 21.57
N LEU A 247 8.96 -4.75 20.55
CA LEU A 247 8.15 -3.53 20.59
C LEU A 247 7.01 -3.66 21.61
N ALA A 248 6.30 -4.78 21.60
CA ALA A 248 5.22 -5.05 22.55
C ALA A 248 5.72 -5.03 23.99
N VAL A 249 6.88 -5.64 24.26
CA VAL A 249 7.51 -5.61 25.60
C VAL A 249 7.88 -4.19 26.00
N LYS A 250 8.50 -3.41 25.12
CA LYS A 250 8.84 -2.00 25.39
C LYS A 250 7.60 -1.16 25.69
N GLU A 251 6.51 -1.42 24.99
CA GLU A 251 5.25 -0.74 25.20
C GLU A 251 4.62 -1.07 26.55
N MET A 252 4.66 -2.35 26.96
CA MET A 252 4.20 -2.76 28.31
C MET A 252 5.05 -2.16 29.44
N GLN A 253 6.32 -1.85 29.20
CA GLN A 253 7.23 -1.24 30.16
C GLN A 253 7.12 0.29 30.23
N SER A 254 6.34 0.94 29.34
CA SER A 254 6.16 2.39 29.28
C SER A 254 4.68 2.76 29.48
N PRO A 255 4.17 2.73 30.73
CA PRO A 255 2.75 2.88 31.03
C PRO A 255 2.16 4.26 30.67
N GLU A 256 2.95 5.30 30.55
CA GLU A 256 2.45 6.66 30.23
C GLU A 256 1.94 6.84 28.78
N ARG A 257 2.15 5.85 27.91
CA ARG A 257 1.68 5.88 26.50
C ARG A 257 0.47 4.98 26.23
N ALA A 258 0.00 4.27 27.26
CA ALA A 258 -1.10 3.31 27.12
C ALA A 258 -2.50 3.95 27.10
N ASP A 259 -2.65 5.20 27.54
CA ASP A 259 -3.94 5.84 27.78
C ASP A 259 -4.48 6.74 26.64
N SER A 260 -3.81 6.77 25.50
CA SER A 260 -4.41 7.42 24.33
C SER A 260 -5.11 6.35 23.49
N PRO A 261 -6.46 6.27 23.51
CA PRO A 261 -7.17 5.39 22.59
C PRO A 261 -6.83 5.81 21.16
N PRO A 262 -6.69 4.86 20.22
CA PRO A 262 -6.62 5.22 18.83
C PRO A 262 -7.92 5.90 18.44
N ALA A 263 -7.88 7.20 18.20
CA ALA A 263 -9.05 8.07 18.01
C ALA A 263 -9.93 7.70 16.80
N GLU A 264 -9.61 6.63 16.08
CA GLU A 264 -10.27 6.27 14.84
C GLU A 264 -10.86 4.84 14.81
N LEU A 265 -10.50 3.96 15.76
CA LEU A 265 -11.03 2.60 15.81
C LEU A 265 -12.48 2.51 16.30
N ASP A 266 -12.96 3.51 17.04
CA ASP A 266 -14.36 3.58 17.51
C ASP A 266 -15.33 4.06 16.41
N ARG A 267 -14.88 4.52 15.27
CA ARG A 267 -15.71 4.96 14.13
C ARG A 267 -15.95 3.89 13.08
N ILE A 268 -15.16 2.84 13.07
CA ILE A 268 -15.39 1.68 12.19
C ILE A 268 -16.20 0.69 13.01
N ALA A 269 -17.51 0.97 13.11
CA ALA A 269 -18.49 0.12 13.78
C ALA A 269 -18.34 -1.34 13.32
N GLU A 270 -18.53 -2.24 14.29
CA GLU A 270 -18.59 -3.70 14.10
C GLU A 270 -19.29 -4.09 12.80
N PRO A 271 -18.65 -4.88 11.94
CA PRO A 271 -19.40 -5.54 10.88
C PRO A 271 -20.41 -6.45 11.55
N ASP A 272 -21.67 -6.26 11.18
CA ASP A 272 -22.84 -7.01 11.63
C ASP A 272 -22.56 -8.53 11.63
N ARG A 273 -22.29 -9.09 12.81
CA ARG A 273 -22.10 -10.52 13.03
C ARG A 273 -23.36 -11.34 12.85
N THR A 274 -24.49 -10.70 12.60
CA THR A 274 -25.79 -11.38 12.44
C THR A 274 -25.97 -11.96 11.04
N ALA A 275 -25.28 -11.45 10.02
CA ALA A 275 -25.42 -11.94 8.65
C ALA A 275 -24.69 -13.27 8.34
N GLU A 276 -23.69 -13.67 9.15
CA GLU A 276 -22.97 -14.93 8.92
C GLU A 276 -23.64 -16.17 9.58
N LEU A 277 -24.63 -15.96 10.47
CA LEU A 277 -25.30 -17.10 11.14
C LEU A 277 -26.53 -17.61 10.40
N ASP A 278 -27.14 -16.83 9.52
CA ASP A 278 -28.31 -17.26 8.75
C ASP A 278 -27.96 -18.12 7.53
N ASP A 279 -26.75 -18.00 6.99
CA ASP A 279 -26.33 -18.80 5.83
C ASP A 279 -25.85 -20.23 6.23
N ALA A 280 -25.51 -20.44 7.50
CA ALA A 280 -25.14 -21.76 8.01
C ALA A 280 -26.34 -22.62 8.41
N ALA A 281 -27.51 -22.01 8.64
CA ALA A 281 -28.74 -22.72 9.00
C ALA A 281 -29.55 -23.21 7.78
N GLY A 282 -29.27 -22.70 6.59
CA GLY A 282 -29.93 -23.07 5.33
C GLY A 282 -29.44 -24.37 4.69
N LEU A 283 -28.28 -24.91 5.10
CA LEU A 283 -27.65 -26.09 4.47
C LEU A 283 -27.92 -27.42 5.19
N LEU A 284 -28.78 -27.43 6.21
CA LEU A 284 -29.11 -28.64 6.98
C LEU A 284 -30.58 -29.12 6.80
N ARG A 285 -31.27 -28.63 5.78
CA ARG A 285 -32.61 -29.14 5.39
C ARG A 285 -32.66 -29.42 3.89
N ILE A 286 -32.07 -30.51 3.47
CA ILE A 286 -32.54 -31.38 2.38
C ILE A 286 -32.07 -32.81 2.69
#